data_d446e6e70778664d74213bf54629bacc
#
_entry.id   d446e6e70778664d74213bf54629bacc
#
_cell.length_a   1.000
_cell.length_b   1.000
_cell.length_c   1.000
_cell.angle_alpha   90.00
_cell.angle_beta   90.00
_cell.angle_gamma   90.00
#
_symmetry.space_group_name_H-M   'P 1'
#
loop_
_entity.id
_entity.type
_entity.pdbx_description
1 polymer ?
#
loop_
_entity_poly.entity_id
_entity_poly.type
_entity_poly.pdbx_seq_one_letter_code
_entity_poly.pdbx_strand_id
1 'polypeptide(L)'
;QYGSNANQHSSAQQGSATRNSATQGPITQDPATEVPDLPLLAGGFAYDFLETFETLPAVSEGDNTYPDYEFVVAETLLKVDHLSQTAYVCGVGTSQDDVDKRLAAYATKAEAEITPLAPPEQGVDKSQPLQVRTDIDDQQFRSHVEQLKGNIYQGDIYQVVPARTFRAPCADAFSSYRRLLQTNPSPYMFYFRGEDYELFGASPESNLKFSPDTREVQLYPIAGTRPRGLNPDGSVNH
;
A
#
# COMPACT_ATOMS: atom_id res chain seq x y z
N GLN A 1 4.24 -0.69 27.47
CA GLN A 1 5.62 -0.73 28.00
C GLN A 1 6.45 -1.56 27.03
N TYR A 2 7.13 -0.91 26.10
CA TYR A 2 8.19 -1.54 25.31
C TYR A 2 9.50 -0.99 25.84
N GLY A 3 10.20 -1.87 26.58
CA GLY A 3 11.54 -1.61 27.12
C GLY A 3 12.59 -1.72 26.01
N SER A 4 13.42 -0.73 25.99
CA SER A 4 14.66 -0.67 25.23
C SER A 4 15.61 -1.80 25.60
N ASN A 5 16.14 -2.54 24.62
CA ASN A 5 17.47 -3.12 24.70
C ASN A 5 18.14 -3.05 23.34
N ALA A 6 19.12 -2.19 23.26
CA ALA A 6 20.09 -2.11 22.19
C ALA A 6 21.24 -3.11 22.45
N ASN A 7 21.85 -3.55 21.36
CA ASN A 7 23.10 -4.29 21.23
C ASN A 7 23.03 -5.80 21.32
N GLN A 8 23.14 -6.45 20.15
CA GLN A 8 24.26 -7.37 19.90
C GLN A 8 24.28 -7.86 18.45
N HIS A 9 25.43 -7.62 17.82
CA HIS A 9 26.08 -8.32 16.72
C HIS A 9 25.26 -8.79 15.50
N SER A 10 25.40 -8.00 14.45
CA SER A 10 25.26 -8.37 13.05
C SER A 10 26.23 -9.50 12.69
N SER A 11 25.73 -10.70 12.62
CA SER A 11 26.32 -11.74 11.78
C SER A 11 25.50 -11.79 10.49
N ALA A 12 26.06 -11.22 9.43
CA ALA A 12 25.53 -11.39 8.09
C ALA A 12 25.62 -12.88 7.74
N GLN A 13 24.49 -13.60 7.87
CA GLN A 13 24.35 -14.88 7.22
C GLN A 13 24.15 -14.63 5.73
N GLN A 14 25.06 -15.17 4.93
CA GLN A 14 24.96 -15.21 3.49
C GLN A 14 23.64 -15.91 3.11
N GLY A 15 22.62 -15.10 2.75
CA GLY A 15 21.39 -15.59 2.21
C GLY A 15 21.63 -16.16 0.81
N SER A 16 21.51 -17.48 0.67
CA SER A 16 21.58 -18.12 -0.64
C SER A 16 20.42 -17.64 -1.50
N ALA A 17 20.71 -16.95 -2.60
CA ALA A 17 19.72 -16.62 -3.61
C ALA A 17 19.23 -17.92 -4.26
N THR A 18 17.98 -18.30 -3.98
CA THR A 18 17.38 -19.48 -4.59
C THR A 18 16.86 -19.09 -5.96
N ARG A 19 17.39 -19.72 -7.00
CA ARG A 19 17.03 -19.49 -8.40
C ARG A 19 15.78 -20.31 -8.73
N ASN A 20 14.72 -19.65 -9.17
CA ASN A 20 13.63 -20.33 -9.85
C ASN A 20 13.79 -20.12 -11.36
N SER A 21 14.25 -21.14 -12.07
CA SER A 21 14.11 -21.22 -13.52
C SER A 21 12.81 -21.95 -13.82
N ALA A 22 12.07 -21.49 -14.82
CA ALA A 22 10.87 -22.16 -15.30
C ALA A 22 11.23 -23.47 -16.06
N THR A 23 11.78 -24.43 -15.35
CA THR A 23 11.90 -25.81 -15.75
C THR A 23 11.29 -26.67 -14.65
N GLN A 24 10.21 -27.37 -14.99
CA GLN A 24 9.50 -28.29 -14.10
C GLN A 24 10.44 -29.38 -13.59
N GLY A 25 10.85 -29.27 -12.34
CA GLY A 25 11.43 -30.30 -11.52
C GLY A 25 10.77 -30.29 -10.15
N PRO A 26 10.69 -31.38 -9.39
CA PRO A 26 10.01 -31.40 -8.10
C PRO A 26 10.74 -30.51 -7.11
N ILE A 27 10.10 -29.39 -6.79
CA ILE A 27 10.55 -28.46 -5.75
C ILE A 27 10.07 -29.05 -4.43
N THR A 28 10.99 -29.44 -3.56
CA THR A 28 10.69 -29.63 -2.16
C THR A 28 10.44 -28.27 -1.55
N GLN A 29 9.19 -27.89 -1.44
CA GLN A 29 8.79 -26.66 -0.76
C GLN A 29 9.07 -26.81 0.73
N ASP A 30 9.98 -26.00 1.25
CA ASP A 30 9.99 -25.68 2.66
C ASP A 30 8.73 -24.82 2.91
N PRO A 31 7.76 -25.27 3.74
CA PRO A 31 6.50 -24.56 3.94
C PRO A 31 6.64 -23.16 4.54
N ALA A 32 7.84 -22.75 4.91
CA ALA A 32 8.14 -21.41 5.46
C ALA A 32 8.48 -20.37 4.39
N THR A 33 8.67 -20.72 3.13
CA THR A 33 9.11 -19.81 2.07
C THR A 33 8.19 -19.84 0.88
N GLU A 34 7.06 -19.16 0.96
CA GLU A 34 6.29 -18.84 -0.25
C GLU A 34 7.08 -17.85 -1.12
N VAL A 35 7.78 -18.38 -2.11
CA VAL A 35 8.32 -17.54 -3.20
C VAL A 35 7.13 -17.08 -4.03
N PRO A 36 6.97 -15.77 -4.27
CA PRO A 36 5.88 -15.29 -5.10
C PRO A 36 5.93 -15.92 -6.50
N ASP A 37 4.77 -16.29 -7.02
CA ASP A 37 4.67 -16.70 -8.42
C ASP A 37 5.00 -15.52 -9.33
N LEU A 38 5.94 -15.70 -10.24
CA LEU A 38 6.30 -14.74 -11.27
C LEU A 38 5.91 -15.27 -12.66
N PRO A 39 5.51 -14.39 -13.58
CA PRO A 39 5.43 -12.93 -13.43
C PRO A 39 4.27 -12.49 -12.53
N LEU A 40 4.52 -11.48 -11.71
CA LEU A 40 3.50 -10.85 -10.86
C LEU A 40 2.89 -9.66 -11.60
N LEU A 41 1.58 -9.58 -11.62
CA LEU A 41 0.84 -8.41 -12.09
C LEU A 41 0.51 -7.53 -10.88
N ALA A 42 1.11 -6.34 -10.81
CA ALA A 42 0.92 -5.38 -9.74
C ALA A 42 0.41 -4.06 -10.29
N GLY A 43 -0.60 -3.47 -9.64
CA GLY A 43 -1.20 -2.21 -10.08
C GLY A 43 -2.52 -1.95 -9.40
N GLY A 44 -3.40 -1.20 -10.07
CA GLY A 44 -4.69 -0.84 -9.52
C GLY A 44 -5.73 -0.52 -10.58
N PHE A 45 -6.98 -0.57 -10.13
CA PHE A 45 -8.12 -0.02 -10.86
C PHE A 45 -8.50 1.32 -10.22
N ALA A 46 -8.86 2.30 -11.03
CA ALA A 46 -9.52 3.50 -10.55
C ALA A 46 -10.88 3.14 -9.94
N TYR A 47 -11.37 3.97 -9.03
CA TYR A 47 -12.70 3.79 -8.45
C TYR A 47 -13.78 3.82 -9.54
N ASP A 48 -13.61 4.68 -10.54
CA ASP A 48 -14.55 4.90 -11.63
C ASP A 48 -14.58 3.75 -12.64
N PHE A 49 -13.64 2.81 -12.57
CA PHE A 49 -13.64 1.60 -13.40
C PHE A 49 -14.94 0.80 -13.29
N LEU A 50 -15.70 1.01 -12.21
CA LEU A 50 -17.03 0.45 -12.02
C LEU A 50 -18.00 0.83 -13.15
N GLU A 51 -17.83 1.98 -13.79
CA GLU A 51 -18.66 2.44 -14.93
C GLU A 51 -18.60 1.50 -16.14
N THR A 52 -17.58 0.65 -16.23
CA THR A 52 -17.51 -0.37 -17.28
C THR A 52 -18.52 -1.50 -17.09
N PHE A 53 -19.07 -1.67 -15.90
CA PHE A 53 -19.99 -2.76 -15.54
C PHE A 53 -21.36 -2.24 -15.10
N GLU A 54 -21.44 -1.02 -14.56
CA GLU A 54 -22.64 -0.45 -13.99
C GLU A 54 -22.98 0.90 -14.64
N THR A 55 -24.23 1.21 -14.74
CA THR A 55 -24.67 2.54 -15.16
C THR A 55 -24.72 3.46 -13.94
N LEU A 56 -23.75 4.36 -13.84
CA LEU A 56 -23.67 5.31 -12.75
C LEU A 56 -24.22 6.68 -13.18
N PRO A 57 -24.70 7.50 -12.22
CA PRO A 57 -24.98 8.90 -12.49
C PRO A 57 -23.74 9.63 -12.98
N ALA A 58 -23.91 10.53 -13.94
CA ALA A 58 -22.79 11.32 -14.44
C ALA A 58 -22.10 12.09 -13.29
N VAL A 59 -20.82 11.89 -13.14
CA VAL A 59 -19.95 12.64 -12.22
C VAL A 59 -19.14 13.66 -13.02
N SER A 60 -18.89 14.80 -12.44
CA SER A 60 -17.97 15.77 -13.09
C SER A 60 -16.56 15.17 -13.14
N GLU A 61 -15.94 15.28 -14.31
CA GLU A 61 -14.53 14.91 -14.47
C GLU A 61 -13.68 15.69 -13.45
N GLY A 62 -12.85 14.97 -12.72
CA GLY A 62 -11.91 15.53 -11.78
C GLY A 62 -10.57 15.89 -12.47
N ASP A 63 -9.67 16.55 -11.75
CA ASP A 63 -8.30 16.83 -12.23
C ASP A 63 -7.39 15.59 -12.12
N ASN A 64 -7.94 14.43 -11.82
CA ASN A 64 -7.20 13.19 -11.66
C ASN A 64 -6.82 12.62 -13.03
N THR A 65 -5.52 12.36 -13.22
CA THR A 65 -4.96 11.79 -14.45
C THR A 65 -4.68 10.30 -14.34
N TYR A 66 -5.05 9.67 -13.22
CA TYR A 66 -4.90 8.23 -13.06
C TYR A 66 -5.81 7.52 -14.07
N PRO A 67 -5.28 6.56 -14.86
CA PRO A 67 -6.09 5.83 -15.84
C PRO A 67 -7.10 4.91 -15.16
N ASP A 68 -8.11 4.44 -15.88
CA ASP A 68 -9.12 3.49 -15.37
C ASP A 68 -8.49 2.25 -14.74
N TYR A 69 -7.36 1.82 -15.29
CA TYR A 69 -6.49 0.81 -14.69
C TYR A 69 -5.07 0.92 -15.23
N GLU A 70 -4.11 0.58 -14.38
CA GLU A 70 -2.71 0.43 -14.78
C GLU A 70 -2.08 -0.73 -14.00
N PHE A 71 -1.39 -1.61 -14.72
CA PHE A 71 -0.68 -2.75 -14.15
C PHE A 71 0.72 -2.90 -14.73
N VAL A 72 1.65 -3.20 -13.84
CA VAL A 72 3.02 -3.55 -14.19
C VAL A 72 3.17 -5.06 -14.12
N VAL A 73 3.72 -5.65 -15.17
CA VAL A 73 4.17 -7.05 -15.15
C VAL A 73 5.54 -7.08 -14.52
N ALA A 74 5.63 -7.50 -13.27
CA ALA A 74 6.88 -7.58 -12.55
C ALA A 74 7.64 -8.84 -12.94
N GLU A 75 8.74 -8.69 -13.65
CA GLU A 75 9.66 -9.76 -14.00
C GLU A 75 10.78 -9.94 -12.96
N THR A 76 10.96 -8.98 -12.09
CA THR A 76 11.92 -9.05 -10.97
C THR A 76 11.26 -8.48 -9.72
N LEU A 77 11.36 -9.20 -8.63
CA LEU A 77 10.73 -8.88 -7.36
C LEU A 77 11.74 -9.01 -6.21
N LEU A 78 11.79 -8.03 -5.32
CA LEU A 78 12.41 -8.13 -4.01
C LEU A 78 11.31 -8.39 -2.97
N LYS A 79 11.34 -9.56 -2.34
CA LYS A 79 10.49 -9.88 -1.19
C LYS A 79 11.30 -9.76 0.09
N VAL A 80 10.80 -8.99 1.04
CA VAL A 80 11.40 -8.88 2.39
C VAL A 80 10.39 -9.42 3.39
N ASP A 81 10.78 -10.42 4.15
CA ASP A 81 9.98 -10.97 5.25
C ASP A 81 10.59 -10.50 6.57
N HIS A 82 9.88 -9.59 7.23
CA HIS A 82 10.31 -9.03 8.50
C HIS A 82 10.17 -10.00 9.67
N LEU A 83 9.31 -11.01 9.56
CA LEU A 83 9.11 -12.01 10.61
C LEU A 83 10.28 -13.00 10.65
N SER A 84 10.64 -13.55 9.49
CA SER A 84 11.78 -14.47 9.36
C SER A 84 13.13 -13.75 9.21
N GLN A 85 13.14 -12.42 9.06
CA GLN A 85 14.34 -11.61 8.81
C GLN A 85 15.08 -12.05 7.53
N THR A 86 14.34 -12.42 6.50
CA THR A 86 14.89 -12.87 5.22
C THR A 86 14.48 -11.95 4.09
N ALA A 87 15.31 -11.88 3.07
CA ALA A 87 15.02 -11.16 1.84
C ALA A 87 15.38 -12.03 0.63
N TYR A 88 14.53 -12.01 -0.38
CA TYR A 88 14.70 -12.78 -1.61
C TYR A 88 14.57 -11.86 -2.81
N VAL A 89 15.45 -12.03 -3.79
CA VAL A 89 15.28 -11.44 -5.12
C VAL A 89 14.90 -12.57 -6.06
N CYS A 90 13.75 -12.44 -6.70
CA CYS A 90 13.22 -13.41 -7.65
C CYS A 90 13.16 -12.78 -9.03
N GLY A 91 13.38 -13.56 -10.08
CA GLY A 91 13.30 -13.07 -11.44
C GLY A 91 12.75 -14.12 -12.39
N VAL A 92 12.07 -13.67 -13.44
CA VAL A 92 11.58 -14.48 -14.57
C VAL A 92 11.96 -13.77 -15.86
N GLY A 93 12.20 -14.53 -16.91
CA GLY A 93 12.52 -13.98 -18.24
C GLY A 93 12.59 -15.07 -19.28
N THR A 94 12.83 -14.71 -20.52
CA THR A 94 12.89 -15.62 -21.66
C THR A 94 14.24 -16.35 -21.78
N SER A 95 15.25 -15.90 -21.07
CA SER A 95 16.61 -16.45 -21.09
C SER A 95 17.17 -16.49 -19.68
N GLN A 96 17.77 -17.63 -19.31
CA GLN A 96 18.41 -17.81 -18.00
C GLN A 96 19.55 -16.79 -17.79
N ASP A 97 20.36 -16.56 -18.84
CA ASP A 97 21.49 -15.63 -18.77
C ASP A 97 21.04 -14.18 -18.46
N ASP A 98 19.92 -13.73 -19.03
CA ASP A 98 19.34 -12.42 -18.74
C ASP A 98 18.82 -12.32 -17.30
N VAL A 99 18.11 -13.36 -16.84
CA VAL A 99 17.63 -13.44 -15.46
C VAL A 99 18.80 -13.41 -14.48
N ASP A 100 19.83 -14.22 -14.71
CA ASP A 100 21.01 -14.28 -13.83
C ASP A 100 21.74 -12.94 -13.76
N LYS A 101 21.90 -12.23 -14.88
CA LYS A 101 22.52 -10.89 -14.91
C LYS A 101 21.70 -9.87 -14.10
N ARG A 102 20.37 -9.89 -14.24
CA ARG A 102 19.50 -9.00 -13.48
C ARG A 102 19.55 -9.30 -11.98
N LEU A 103 19.46 -10.56 -11.59
CA LEU A 103 19.54 -10.97 -10.18
C LEU A 103 20.89 -10.62 -9.57
N ALA A 104 22.01 -10.83 -10.27
CA ALA A 104 23.34 -10.44 -9.82
C ALA A 104 23.45 -8.94 -9.63
N ALA A 105 22.89 -8.13 -10.52
CA ALA A 105 22.88 -6.67 -10.39
C ALA A 105 22.08 -6.19 -9.14
N TYR A 106 20.97 -6.83 -8.82
CA TYR A 106 20.21 -6.54 -7.62
C TYR A 106 20.92 -7.00 -6.35
N ALA A 107 21.52 -8.20 -6.36
CA ALA A 107 22.32 -8.68 -5.22
C ALA A 107 23.47 -7.73 -4.91
N THR A 108 24.21 -7.28 -5.93
CA THR A 108 25.29 -6.29 -5.76
C THR A 108 24.78 -4.98 -5.15
N LYS A 109 23.61 -4.49 -5.59
CA LYS A 109 23.01 -3.28 -5.01
C LYS A 109 22.56 -3.49 -3.57
N ALA A 110 22.05 -4.67 -3.23
CA ALA A 110 21.60 -5.00 -1.88
C ALA A 110 22.77 -5.14 -0.90
N GLU A 111 23.95 -5.57 -1.38
CA GLU A 111 25.18 -5.67 -0.60
C GLU A 111 25.95 -4.35 -0.51
N ALA A 112 25.66 -3.38 -1.38
CA ALA A 112 26.28 -2.07 -1.33
C ALA A 112 25.94 -1.33 -0.04
N GLU A 113 26.88 -0.52 0.45
CA GLU A 113 26.63 0.34 1.59
C GLU A 113 25.48 1.31 1.26
N ILE A 114 24.37 1.16 1.95
CA ILE A 114 23.19 2.01 1.74
C ILE A 114 23.37 3.26 2.60
N THR A 115 23.50 4.41 1.94
CA THR A 115 23.40 5.69 2.63
C THR A 115 21.97 5.81 3.19
N PRO A 116 21.81 5.95 4.52
CA PRO A 116 20.49 6.12 5.09
C PRO A 116 19.78 7.32 4.46
N LEU A 117 18.56 7.12 4.03
CA LEU A 117 17.72 8.22 3.55
C LEU A 117 17.57 9.26 4.66
N ALA A 118 17.71 10.53 4.31
CA ALA A 118 17.46 11.62 5.24
C ALA A 118 16.04 11.47 5.86
N PRO A 119 15.85 11.86 7.14
CA PRO A 119 14.53 11.88 7.73
C PRO A 119 13.56 12.67 6.88
N PRO A 120 12.29 12.22 6.72
CA PRO A 120 11.31 12.86 5.83
C PRO A 120 10.94 14.30 6.25
N GLU A 121 11.36 14.72 7.42
CA GLU A 121 11.13 16.09 7.94
C GLU A 121 12.23 17.09 7.54
N GLN A 122 13.35 16.62 6.97
CA GLN A 122 14.43 17.50 6.53
C GLN A 122 14.06 18.13 5.19
N GLY A 123 14.08 19.46 5.14
CA GLY A 123 13.78 20.24 3.93
C GLY A 123 12.38 20.81 3.84
N VAL A 124 11.49 20.50 4.78
CA VAL A 124 10.17 21.17 4.84
C VAL A 124 10.34 22.53 5.50
N ASP A 125 10.14 23.59 4.75
CA ASP A 125 10.03 24.95 5.29
C ASP A 125 8.73 25.08 6.11
N LYS A 126 8.83 24.96 7.43
CA LYS A 126 7.71 25.11 8.36
C LYS A 126 7.30 26.57 8.59
N SER A 127 8.03 27.53 8.02
CA SER A 127 7.74 28.95 8.20
C SER A 127 6.54 29.44 7.40
N GLN A 128 6.16 28.71 6.35
CA GLN A 128 4.98 29.04 5.55
C GLN A 128 3.87 28.00 5.77
N PRO A 129 2.62 28.47 6.02
CA PRO A 129 1.49 27.56 6.15
C PRO A 129 1.26 26.85 4.80
N LEU A 130 1.05 25.54 4.86
CA LEU A 130 0.70 24.75 3.68
C LEU A 130 -0.63 25.25 3.13
N GLN A 131 -0.62 25.68 1.87
CA GLN A 131 -1.85 26.09 1.18
C GLN A 131 -2.63 24.85 0.74
N VAL A 132 -3.64 24.50 1.50
CA VAL A 132 -4.55 23.41 1.19
C VAL A 132 -5.81 23.96 0.53
N ARG A 133 -6.22 23.37 -0.58
CA ARG A 133 -7.49 23.66 -1.26
C ARG A 133 -8.39 22.42 -1.15
N THR A 134 -9.69 22.66 -1.10
CA THR A 134 -10.69 21.61 -1.10
C THR A 134 -11.70 21.85 -2.22
N ASP A 135 -12.27 20.80 -2.76
CA ASP A 135 -13.40 20.84 -3.70
C ASP A 135 -14.71 21.23 -3.01
N ILE A 136 -14.89 20.78 -1.77
CA ILE A 136 -16.07 21.01 -0.95
C ILE A 136 -15.62 21.62 0.39
N ASP A 137 -16.22 22.72 0.80
CA ASP A 137 -15.93 23.35 2.08
C ASP A 137 -16.51 22.55 3.27
N ASP A 138 -16.14 22.93 4.49
CA ASP A 138 -16.56 22.24 5.71
C ASP A 138 -18.09 22.31 5.94
N GLN A 139 -18.72 23.40 5.56
CA GLN A 139 -20.16 23.57 5.76
C GLN A 139 -20.94 22.69 4.78
N GLN A 140 -20.53 22.68 3.52
CA GLN A 140 -21.11 21.83 2.48
C GLN A 140 -20.93 20.35 2.82
N PHE A 141 -19.72 19.95 3.25
CA PHE A 141 -19.46 18.57 3.63
C PHE A 141 -20.35 18.12 4.79
N ARG A 142 -20.50 18.94 5.84
CA ARG A 142 -21.40 18.63 6.96
C ARG A 142 -22.85 18.52 6.51
N SER A 143 -23.30 19.39 5.61
CA SER A 143 -24.66 19.32 5.04
C SER A 143 -24.89 18.02 4.29
N HIS A 144 -23.93 17.57 3.48
CA HIS A 144 -24.01 16.28 2.80
C HIS A 144 -24.09 15.11 3.79
N VAL A 145 -23.30 15.14 4.86
CA VAL A 145 -23.36 14.11 5.92
C VAL A 145 -24.77 14.04 6.54
N GLU A 146 -25.37 15.18 6.88
CA GLU A 146 -26.72 15.20 7.45
C GLU A 146 -27.79 14.71 6.46
N GLN A 147 -27.66 15.03 5.19
CA GLN A 147 -28.55 14.52 4.14
C GLN A 147 -28.41 12.98 4.04
N LEU A 148 -27.20 12.45 3.98
CA LEU A 148 -26.95 11.01 3.89
C LEU A 148 -27.44 10.25 5.15
N LYS A 149 -27.34 10.84 6.32
CA LYS A 149 -27.97 10.31 7.54
C LYS A 149 -29.49 10.19 7.37
N GLY A 150 -30.11 11.17 6.72
CA GLY A 150 -31.54 11.10 6.36
C GLY A 150 -31.87 9.86 5.51
N ASN A 151 -31.08 9.56 4.49
CA ASN A 151 -31.25 8.36 3.67
C ASN A 151 -31.09 7.06 4.47
N ILE A 152 -30.15 7.02 5.42
CA ILE A 152 -30.04 5.86 6.33
C ILE A 152 -31.29 5.70 7.19
N TYR A 153 -31.83 6.79 7.76
CA TYR A 153 -33.05 6.71 8.56
C TYR A 153 -34.30 6.31 7.76
N GLN A 154 -34.34 6.65 6.47
CA GLN A 154 -35.42 6.24 5.56
C GLN A 154 -35.27 4.80 5.11
N GLY A 155 -34.12 4.18 5.29
CA GLY A 155 -33.85 2.81 4.89
C GLY A 155 -33.39 2.66 3.44
N ASP A 156 -33.02 3.76 2.76
CA ASP A 156 -32.53 3.72 1.39
C ASP A 156 -31.15 3.04 1.31
N ILE A 157 -30.32 3.26 2.33
CA ILE A 157 -28.96 2.73 2.48
C ILE A 157 -28.70 2.41 3.95
N TYR A 158 -27.76 1.51 4.23
CA TYR A 158 -27.33 1.20 5.60
C TYR A 158 -25.92 1.72 5.91
N GLN A 159 -25.12 2.01 4.88
CA GLN A 159 -23.78 2.56 4.98
C GLN A 159 -23.46 3.43 3.76
N VAL A 160 -22.68 4.50 3.98
CA VAL A 160 -22.17 5.36 2.91
C VAL A 160 -20.87 6.01 3.37
N VAL A 161 -19.95 6.19 2.46
CA VAL A 161 -18.66 6.86 2.72
C VAL A 161 -18.62 8.18 1.94
N PRO A 162 -18.98 9.31 2.55
CA PRO A 162 -18.83 10.61 1.91
C PRO A 162 -17.34 10.97 1.81
N ALA A 163 -16.93 11.51 0.68
CA ALA A 163 -15.57 11.92 0.43
C ALA A 163 -15.47 13.38 -0.01
N ARG A 164 -14.32 13.98 0.20
CA ARG A 164 -13.91 15.24 -0.41
C ARG A 164 -12.41 15.22 -0.70
N THR A 165 -12.00 16.03 -1.67
CA THR A 165 -10.62 16.10 -2.10
C THR A 165 -9.89 17.26 -1.45
N PHE A 166 -8.68 16.98 -0.93
CA PHE A 166 -7.74 18.00 -0.47
C PHE A 166 -6.57 18.05 -1.46
N ARG A 167 -6.18 19.26 -1.85
CA ARG A 167 -5.05 19.50 -2.75
C ARG A 167 -4.03 20.38 -2.05
N ALA A 168 -2.77 19.99 -2.13
CA ALA A 168 -1.66 20.75 -1.58
C ALA A 168 -0.41 20.56 -2.46
N PRO A 169 0.51 21.52 -2.51
CA PRO A 169 1.81 21.33 -3.14
C PRO A 169 2.54 20.15 -2.49
N CYS A 170 3.10 19.28 -3.31
CA CYS A 170 3.91 18.15 -2.88
C CYS A 170 5.22 18.16 -3.67
N ALA A 171 6.33 18.47 -3.00
CA ALA A 171 7.64 18.51 -3.65
C ALA A 171 8.28 17.12 -3.79
N ASP A 172 7.94 16.19 -2.91
CA ASP A 172 8.49 14.82 -2.86
C ASP A 172 7.44 13.87 -2.30
N ALA A 173 6.82 13.12 -3.21
CA ALA A 173 5.78 12.16 -2.88
C ALA A 173 6.33 10.98 -2.06
N PHE A 174 7.56 10.52 -2.34
CA PHE A 174 8.16 9.42 -1.60
C PHE A 174 8.47 9.79 -0.16
N SER A 175 8.97 10.99 0.11
CA SER A 175 9.13 11.49 1.48
C SER A 175 7.79 11.66 2.19
N SER A 176 6.75 12.07 1.48
CA SER A 176 5.39 12.14 2.02
C SER A 176 4.85 10.75 2.39
N TYR A 177 5.06 9.74 1.55
CA TYR A 177 4.77 8.35 1.87
C TYR A 177 5.53 7.84 3.10
N ARG A 178 6.83 8.12 3.19
CA ARG A 178 7.64 7.77 4.37
C ARG A 178 7.11 8.43 5.65
N ARG A 179 6.59 9.65 5.54
CA ARG A 179 5.93 10.31 6.66
C ARG A 179 4.62 9.63 7.04
N LEU A 180 3.83 9.23 6.03
CA LEU A 180 2.60 8.47 6.24
C LEU A 180 2.85 7.15 6.98
N LEU A 181 3.92 6.41 6.61
CA LEU A 181 4.35 5.20 7.32
C LEU A 181 4.58 5.41 8.82
N GLN A 182 5.07 6.58 9.21
CA GLN A 182 5.35 6.91 10.61
C GLN A 182 4.11 7.40 11.37
N THR A 183 3.21 8.11 10.69
CA THR A 183 2.08 8.79 11.33
C THR A 183 0.80 7.97 11.32
N ASN A 184 0.63 7.10 10.32
CA ASN A 184 -0.55 6.28 10.15
C ASN A 184 -0.20 4.91 9.56
N PRO A 185 0.56 4.08 10.29
CA PRO A 185 0.87 2.72 9.83
C PRO A 185 -0.42 1.91 9.72
N SER A 186 -0.56 1.19 8.62
CA SER A 186 -1.71 0.35 8.32
C SER A 186 -1.25 -1.01 7.81
N PRO A 187 -2.08 -2.06 7.88
CA PRO A 187 -1.72 -3.39 7.38
C PRO A 187 -1.33 -3.41 5.90
N TYR A 188 -1.95 -2.55 5.10
CA TYR A 188 -1.71 -2.45 3.66
C TYR A 188 -1.16 -1.07 3.33
N MET A 189 0.16 -0.97 3.27
CA MET A 189 0.86 0.22 2.83
C MET A 189 1.36 -0.01 1.41
N PHE A 190 1.16 0.97 0.53
CA PHE A 190 1.61 0.87 -0.84
C PHE A 190 2.18 2.19 -1.35
N TYR A 191 3.08 2.08 -2.30
CA TYR A 191 3.61 3.17 -3.10
C TYR A 191 3.79 2.67 -4.52
N PHE A 192 3.15 3.34 -5.45
CA PHE A 192 3.20 3.03 -6.87
C PHE A 192 3.66 4.26 -7.65
N ARG A 193 4.58 4.06 -8.57
CA ARG A 193 5.08 5.11 -9.45
C ARG A 193 4.75 4.75 -10.88
N GLY A 194 3.82 5.50 -11.47
CA GLY A 194 3.47 5.46 -12.88
C GLY A 194 4.40 6.33 -13.72
N GLU A 195 4.03 6.57 -14.95
CA GLU A 195 4.81 7.39 -15.89
C GLU A 195 4.82 8.86 -15.48
N ASP A 196 3.66 9.42 -15.15
CA ASP A 196 3.44 10.85 -14.86
C ASP A 196 2.79 11.13 -13.51
N TYR A 197 2.65 10.10 -12.65
CA TYR A 197 2.06 10.24 -11.32
C TYR A 197 2.75 9.33 -10.30
N GLU A 198 2.49 9.61 -9.03
CA GLU A 198 2.86 8.76 -7.90
C GLU A 198 1.64 8.57 -7.01
N LEU A 199 1.29 7.31 -6.74
CA LEU A 199 0.16 6.93 -5.91
C LEU A 199 0.66 6.21 -4.67
N PHE A 200 0.24 6.64 -3.49
CA PHE A 200 0.58 5.95 -2.24
C PHE A 200 -0.56 6.03 -1.24
N GLY A 201 -0.57 5.10 -0.32
CA GLY A 201 -1.62 5.04 0.66
C GLY A 201 -1.35 4.11 1.82
N ALA A 202 -2.28 4.19 2.79
CA ALA A 202 -2.35 3.37 3.98
C ALA A 202 -3.79 2.86 4.11
N SER A 203 -4.01 1.58 3.90
CA SER A 203 -5.33 0.97 4.01
C SER A 203 -5.41 0.01 5.19
N PRO A 204 -6.45 0.10 6.02
CA PRO A 204 -6.72 -0.89 7.06
C PRO A 204 -7.38 -2.17 6.51
N GLU A 205 -7.82 -2.16 5.26
CA GLU A 205 -8.75 -3.13 4.71
C GLU A 205 -8.22 -3.78 3.43
N SER A 206 -8.38 -5.10 3.31
CA SER A 206 -8.26 -5.81 2.04
C SER A 206 -9.63 -5.91 1.38
N ASN A 207 -9.74 -5.51 0.11
CA ASN A 207 -10.99 -5.59 -0.62
C ASN A 207 -11.37 -7.06 -0.89
N LEU A 208 -10.44 -7.83 -1.43
CA LEU A 208 -10.65 -9.24 -1.74
C LEU A 208 -9.32 -9.99 -1.67
N LYS A 209 -9.35 -11.18 -1.07
CA LYS A 209 -8.26 -12.15 -1.16
C LYS A 209 -8.80 -13.45 -1.75
N PHE A 210 -8.15 -13.94 -2.80
CA PHE A 210 -8.45 -15.22 -3.41
C PHE A 210 -7.25 -16.16 -3.24
N SER A 211 -7.49 -17.37 -2.77
CA SER A 211 -6.49 -18.43 -2.62
C SER A 211 -6.74 -19.49 -3.70
N PRO A 212 -5.86 -19.60 -4.73
CA PRO A 212 -6.11 -20.49 -5.86
C PRO A 212 -6.13 -21.98 -5.45
N ASP A 213 -5.31 -22.38 -4.48
CA ASP A 213 -5.20 -23.77 -4.03
C ASP A 213 -6.46 -24.27 -3.33
N THR A 214 -7.01 -23.46 -2.42
CA THR A 214 -8.24 -23.77 -1.68
C THR A 214 -9.49 -23.28 -2.37
N ARG A 215 -9.37 -22.40 -3.38
CA ARG A 215 -10.45 -21.65 -4.04
C ARG A 215 -11.28 -20.83 -3.06
N GLU A 216 -10.67 -20.45 -1.94
CA GLU A 216 -11.29 -19.64 -0.93
C GLU A 216 -11.24 -18.17 -1.30
N VAL A 217 -12.37 -17.48 -1.13
CA VAL A 217 -12.50 -16.02 -1.26
C VAL A 217 -12.71 -15.44 0.12
N GLN A 218 -11.89 -14.50 0.50
CA GLN A 218 -11.98 -13.79 1.78
C GLN A 218 -12.25 -12.31 1.55
N LEU A 219 -13.24 -11.80 2.28
CA LEU A 219 -13.64 -10.40 2.29
C LEU A 219 -13.84 -9.98 3.74
N TYR A 220 -13.23 -8.87 4.14
CA TYR A 220 -13.31 -8.35 5.51
C TYR A 220 -13.85 -6.91 5.49
N PRO A 221 -15.17 -6.72 5.29
CA PRO A 221 -15.74 -5.38 5.23
C PRO A 221 -15.66 -4.69 6.58
N ILE A 222 -15.07 -3.51 6.62
CA ILE A 222 -14.92 -2.67 7.81
C ILE A 222 -15.83 -1.46 7.66
N ALA A 223 -16.65 -1.20 8.68
CA ALA A 223 -17.39 0.06 8.79
C ALA A 223 -16.50 1.17 9.40
N GLY A 224 -17.04 2.32 9.70
CA GLY A 224 -16.28 3.40 10.33
C GLY A 224 -15.75 3.00 11.71
N THR A 225 -14.55 3.43 12.04
CA THR A 225 -13.92 3.24 13.34
C THR A 225 -13.80 4.56 14.09
N ARG A 226 -13.85 4.48 15.43
CA ARG A 226 -13.64 5.63 16.30
C ARG A 226 -12.76 5.22 17.48
N PRO A 227 -11.98 6.15 18.05
CA PRO A 227 -11.30 5.89 19.31
C PRO A 227 -12.34 5.51 20.38
N ARG A 228 -12.04 4.49 21.17
CA ARG A 228 -12.82 4.23 22.38
C ARG A 228 -12.58 5.36 23.37
N GLY A 229 -13.64 5.96 23.85
CA GLY A 229 -13.53 6.91 24.96
C GLY A 229 -12.89 6.23 26.18
N LEU A 230 -12.02 6.93 26.86
CA LEU A 230 -11.47 6.49 28.13
C LEU A 230 -12.02 7.32 29.25
N ASN A 231 -12.37 6.66 30.35
CA ASN A 231 -12.66 7.33 31.61
C ASN A 231 -11.37 7.94 32.21
N PRO A 232 -11.45 8.87 33.16
CA PRO A 232 -10.26 9.45 33.81
C PRO A 232 -9.30 8.42 34.45
N ASP A 233 -9.80 7.23 34.79
CA ASP A 233 -9.03 6.13 35.37
C ASP A 233 -8.37 5.24 34.30
N GLY A 234 -8.52 5.56 33.01
CA GLY A 234 -7.99 4.79 31.90
C GLY A 234 -8.84 3.59 31.47
N SER A 235 -9.96 3.32 32.13
CA SER A 235 -10.91 2.30 31.73
C SER A 235 -11.70 2.72 30.48
N VAL A 236 -12.18 1.74 29.71
CA VAL A 236 -12.97 2.00 28.50
C VAL A 236 -14.36 2.54 28.90
N ASN A 237 -14.75 3.66 28.31
CA ASN A 237 -16.11 4.18 28.41
C ASN A 237 -17.02 3.37 27.47
N HIS A 238 -17.95 2.61 28.01
CA HIS A 238 -18.91 1.78 27.27
C HIS A 238 -20.17 2.56 26.93
#